data_dc44366c9b3b841a707aaa90b7cab497
#
_entry.id   dc44366c9b3b841a707aaa90b7cab497
#
_cell.length_a   1.000
_cell.length_b   1.000
_cell.length_c   1.000
_cell.angle_alpha   90.00
_cell.angle_beta   90.00
_cell.angle_gamma   90.00
#
_symmetry.space_group_name_H-M   'P 1'
#
loop_
_entity.id
_entity.type
_entity.pdbx_description
1 polymer ?
#
loop_
_entity_poly.entity_id
_entity_poly.type
_entity_poly.pdbx_seq_one_letter_code
_entity_poly.pdbx_strand_id
1 'polypeptide(L)'
;PSYIFGTYHLSPLSIKDSIAAMPQAMSETAQVYGEVVMSEMATPAFMQSMQQQMMMPKDTTLQSLFTPEQYEEVGKAIKENMMVDIAMLAQLKPAAINQQLVVLLYMKHTPGFNPQEQLDTYFQQQAAQQGKKIGGLETAQSQIDILFNSQTLQRQANLLYCAISDIEKGIDQSKRLITAYEKQ
;
A
#
# COMPACT_ATOMS: atom_id res chain seq x y z
N PRO A 1 31.05 0.64 1.43
CA PRO A 1 30.24 -0.07 0.44
C PRO A 1 28.85 0.53 0.31
N SER A 2 28.14 0.22 -0.80
CA SER A 2 26.75 0.58 -1.04
C SER A 2 25.98 -0.70 -1.39
N TYR A 3 24.76 -0.78 -0.89
CA TYR A 3 23.86 -1.90 -1.10
C TYR A 3 22.52 -1.40 -1.63
N ILE A 4 21.89 -2.16 -2.50
CA ILE A 4 20.52 -1.92 -2.98
C ILE A 4 19.67 -3.10 -2.52
N PHE A 5 18.53 -2.80 -1.92
CA PHE A 5 17.57 -3.79 -1.47
C PHE A 5 16.18 -3.45 -2.02
N GLY A 6 15.57 -4.38 -2.74
CA GLY A 6 14.20 -4.22 -3.24
C GLY A 6 13.21 -4.64 -2.16
N THR A 7 12.45 -3.70 -1.60
CA THR A 7 11.39 -3.99 -0.64
C THR A 7 10.10 -4.37 -1.36
N TYR A 8 9.34 -5.28 -0.75
CA TYR A 8 7.97 -5.59 -1.14
C TYR A 8 7.04 -5.31 0.04
N HIS A 9 6.29 -4.22 -0.04
CA HIS A 9 5.48 -3.70 1.08
C HIS A 9 4.43 -4.66 1.63
N LEU A 10 4.05 -5.67 0.85
CA LEU A 10 3.04 -6.65 1.24
C LEU A 10 3.66 -7.99 1.69
N SER A 11 5.00 -8.05 1.86
CA SER A 11 5.66 -9.22 2.42
C SER A 11 5.62 -9.24 3.95
N PRO A 12 5.59 -10.42 4.58
CA PRO A 12 5.81 -10.53 6.02
C PRO A 12 7.19 -9.99 6.41
N LEU A 13 7.28 -9.29 7.55
CA LEU A 13 8.55 -8.75 8.03
C LEU A 13 9.59 -9.86 8.32
N SER A 14 9.15 -11.06 8.64
CA SER A 14 10.03 -12.23 8.91
C SER A 14 10.99 -12.56 7.77
N ILE A 15 10.73 -12.10 6.54
CA ILE A 15 11.63 -12.32 5.42
C ILE A 15 13.03 -11.75 5.66
N LYS A 16 13.16 -10.68 6.46
CA LYS A 16 14.45 -10.10 6.87
C LYS A 16 15.39 -11.13 7.49
N ASP A 17 14.84 -12.14 8.17
CA ASP A 17 15.60 -13.17 8.87
C ASP A 17 16.22 -14.21 7.90
N SER A 18 15.72 -14.26 6.67
CA SER A 18 16.24 -15.13 5.59
C SER A 18 17.37 -14.47 4.80
N ILE A 19 17.65 -13.18 5.01
CA ILE A 19 18.64 -12.42 4.24
C ILE A 19 19.95 -12.34 5.03
N ALA A 20 20.81 -13.34 4.89
CA ALA A 20 22.04 -13.48 5.66
C ALA A 20 22.99 -12.26 5.58
N ALA A 21 23.04 -11.57 4.43
CA ALA A 21 23.89 -10.39 4.24
C ALA A 21 23.35 -9.09 4.86
N MET A 22 22.08 -9.06 5.30
CA MET A 22 21.43 -7.84 5.79
C MET A 22 22.11 -7.23 7.03
N PRO A 23 22.44 -7.98 8.10
CA PRO A 23 23.10 -7.39 9.26
C PRO A 23 24.45 -6.75 8.92
N GLN A 24 25.23 -7.39 8.04
CA GLN A 24 26.51 -6.86 7.59
C GLN A 24 26.29 -5.57 6.78
N ALA A 25 25.41 -5.58 5.79
CA ALA A 25 25.11 -4.41 4.97
C ALA A 25 24.64 -3.23 5.84
N MET A 26 23.77 -3.49 6.82
CA MET A 26 23.35 -2.48 7.78
C MET A 26 24.49 -1.96 8.64
N SER A 27 25.45 -2.78 9.05
CA SER A 27 26.59 -2.32 9.87
C SER A 27 27.60 -1.48 9.09
N GLU A 28 27.85 -1.82 7.83
CA GLU A 28 28.87 -1.20 6.99
C GLU A 28 28.45 0.12 6.33
N THR A 29 27.14 0.43 6.31
CA THR A 29 26.61 1.65 5.68
C THR A 29 26.51 2.81 6.68
N ALA A 30 26.82 4.03 6.24
CA ALA A 30 26.73 5.25 7.07
C ALA A 30 25.34 5.91 7.00
N GLN A 31 24.53 5.54 6.03
CA GLN A 31 23.21 6.13 5.77
C GLN A 31 22.27 5.12 5.13
N VAL A 32 20.96 5.35 5.31
CA VAL A 32 19.89 4.54 4.70
C VAL A 32 18.95 5.47 3.94
N TYR A 33 18.64 5.10 2.70
CA TYR A 33 17.63 5.78 1.89
C TYR A 33 16.48 4.81 1.63
N GLY A 34 15.26 5.21 2.01
CA GLY A 34 14.02 4.53 1.58
C GLY A 34 13.38 5.25 0.39
N GLU A 35 12.27 4.74 -0.11
CA GLU A 35 11.47 5.47 -1.09
C GLU A 35 11.06 6.84 -0.53
N VAL A 36 10.57 6.85 0.70
CA VAL A 36 10.22 8.06 1.46
C VAL A 36 10.80 7.97 2.88
N VAL A 37 10.85 9.10 3.56
CA VAL A 37 11.17 9.12 5.00
C VAL A 37 9.90 8.77 5.78
N MET A 38 9.86 7.58 6.37
CA MET A 38 8.67 7.03 7.03
C MET A 38 8.15 7.91 8.18
N SER A 39 9.05 8.61 8.90
CA SER A 39 8.65 9.55 9.96
C SER A 39 7.87 10.75 9.45
N GLU A 40 8.06 11.17 8.20
CA GLU A 40 7.28 12.26 7.59
C GLU A 40 5.83 11.84 7.36
N MET A 41 5.61 10.57 7.00
CA MET A 41 4.26 10.02 6.80
C MET A 41 3.46 9.88 8.09
N ALA A 42 4.13 9.82 9.24
CA ALA A 42 3.49 9.71 10.55
C ALA A 42 3.06 11.08 11.14
N THR A 43 3.33 12.18 10.44
CA THR A 43 2.97 13.52 10.95
C THR A 43 1.47 13.78 10.83
N PRO A 44 0.83 14.47 11.79
CA PRO A 44 -0.60 14.82 11.71
C PRO A 44 -0.95 15.62 10.45
N ALA A 45 -0.07 16.52 10.02
CA ALA A 45 -0.26 17.32 8.81
C ALA A 45 -0.31 16.43 7.56
N PHE A 46 0.60 15.45 7.45
CA PHE A 46 0.59 14.50 6.34
C PHE A 46 -0.65 13.62 6.35
N MET A 47 -1.04 13.09 7.51
CA MET A 47 -2.24 12.24 7.64
C MET A 47 -3.51 13.01 7.23
N GLN A 48 -3.62 14.28 7.62
CA GLN A 48 -4.72 15.14 7.21
C GLN A 48 -4.72 15.40 5.69
N SER A 49 -3.56 15.69 5.11
CA SER A 49 -3.40 15.84 3.65
C SER A 49 -3.81 14.58 2.92
N MET A 50 -3.34 13.42 3.36
CA MET A 50 -3.68 12.12 2.78
C MET A 50 -5.20 11.88 2.82
N GLN A 51 -5.86 12.13 3.95
CA GLN A 51 -7.32 11.99 4.05
C GLN A 51 -8.04 12.88 3.03
N GLN A 52 -7.61 14.13 2.87
CA GLN A 52 -8.21 15.04 1.89
C GLN A 52 -7.99 14.54 0.45
N GLN A 53 -6.81 14.03 0.15
CA GLN A 53 -6.47 13.52 -1.19
C GLN A 53 -7.19 12.20 -1.53
N MET A 54 -7.64 11.45 -0.54
CA MET A 54 -8.47 10.26 -0.73
C MET A 54 -9.93 10.57 -1.07
N MET A 55 -10.38 11.82 -0.88
CA MET A 55 -11.76 12.21 -1.14
C MET A 55 -11.96 12.66 -2.59
N MET A 56 -13.14 12.36 -3.13
CA MET A 56 -13.58 12.90 -4.42
C MET A 56 -14.10 14.33 -4.30
N PRO A 57 -14.19 15.08 -5.41
CA PRO A 57 -14.94 16.34 -5.46
C PRO A 57 -16.39 16.16 -4.96
N LYS A 58 -16.95 17.18 -4.33
CA LYS A 58 -18.27 17.11 -3.69
C LYS A 58 -19.43 16.78 -4.63
N ASP A 59 -19.26 17.08 -5.91
CA ASP A 59 -20.24 16.84 -6.98
C ASP A 59 -20.12 15.46 -7.64
N THR A 60 -19.15 14.65 -7.20
CA THR A 60 -18.88 13.32 -7.73
C THR A 60 -19.08 12.28 -6.63
N THR A 61 -19.76 11.19 -6.95
CA THR A 61 -19.93 10.06 -6.05
C THR A 61 -19.42 8.77 -6.67
N LEU A 62 -19.08 7.80 -5.84
CA LEU A 62 -18.65 6.49 -6.31
C LEU A 62 -19.68 5.86 -7.26
N GLN A 63 -20.98 6.02 -6.96
CA GLN A 63 -22.07 5.52 -7.80
C GLN A 63 -22.07 6.12 -9.21
N SER A 64 -21.69 7.40 -9.35
CA SER A 64 -21.67 8.06 -10.67
C SER A 64 -20.55 7.57 -11.61
N LEU A 65 -19.60 6.80 -11.08
CA LEU A 65 -18.45 6.26 -11.84
C LEU A 65 -18.69 4.84 -12.39
N PHE A 66 -19.82 4.22 -12.06
CA PHE A 66 -20.16 2.85 -12.45
C PHE A 66 -21.50 2.78 -13.13
N THR A 67 -21.75 1.72 -13.93
CA THR A 67 -23.11 1.36 -14.28
C THR A 67 -23.86 0.84 -13.06
N PRO A 68 -25.22 0.80 -13.07
CA PRO A 68 -25.97 0.22 -11.94
C PRO A 68 -25.53 -1.19 -11.59
N GLU A 69 -25.29 -2.04 -12.58
CA GLU A 69 -24.85 -3.44 -12.43
C GLU A 69 -23.44 -3.49 -11.80
N GLN A 70 -22.50 -2.69 -12.31
CA GLN A 70 -21.15 -2.60 -11.76
C GLN A 70 -21.16 -2.11 -10.31
N TYR A 71 -21.99 -1.11 -10.00
CA TYR A 71 -22.09 -0.57 -8.64
C TYR A 71 -22.61 -1.62 -7.65
N GLU A 72 -23.58 -2.44 -8.07
CA GLU A 72 -24.11 -3.54 -7.26
C GLU A 72 -23.03 -4.62 -7.02
N GLU A 73 -22.29 -5.04 -8.06
CA GLU A 73 -21.21 -6.01 -7.95
C GLU A 73 -20.08 -5.51 -7.05
N VAL A 74 -19.66 -4.24 -7.21
CA VAL A 74 -18.67 -3.59 -6.35
C VAL A 74 -19.17 -3.54 -4.91
N GLY A 75 -20.43 -3.15 -4.70
CA GLY A 75 -21.04 -3.11 -3.38
C GLY A 75 -21.06 -4.45 -2.67
N LYS A 76 -21.40 -5.52 -3.39
CA LYS A 76 -21.38 -6.88 -2.86
C LYS A 76 -19.97 -7.29 -2.44
N ALA A 77 -18.98 -7.10 -3.31
CA ALA A 77 -17.58 -7.47 -3.02
C ALA A 77 -16.99 -6.66 -1.85
N ILE A 78 -17.28 -5.36 -1.76
CA ILE A 78 -16.89 -4.50 -0.63
C ILE A 78 -17.52 -5.01 0.66
N LYS A 79 -18.81 -5.32 0.66
CA LYS A 79 -19.50 -5.84 1.85
C LYS A 79 -18.93 -7.16 2.33
N GLU A 80 -18.62 -8.07 1.41
CA GLU A 80 -18.06 -9.40 1.72
C GLU A 80 -16.61 -9.34 2.24
N ASN A 81 -15.80 -8.42 1.73
CA ASN A 81 -14.37 -8.40 2.04
C ASN A 81 -13.96 -7.30 3.04
N MET A 82 -14.72 -6.20 3.10
CA MET A 82 -14.42 -5.06 3.97
C MET A 82 -15.45 -4.89 5.11
N MET A 83 -16.56 -5.63 5.09
CA MET A 83 -17.64 -5.59 6.09
C MET A 83 -18.31 -4.20 6.22
N VAL A 84 -18.27 -3.39 5.17
CA VAL A 84 -18.88 -2.06 5.11
C VAL A 84 -19.85 -1.96 3.94
N ASP A 85 -20.84 -1.08 4.06
CA ASP A 85 -21.73 -0.77 2.95
C ASP A 85 -21.04 0.22 2.00
N ILE A 86 -21.18 0.00 0.68
CA ILE A 86 -20.58 0.86 -0.35
C ILE A 86 -21.04 2.32 -0.24
N ALA A 87 -22.25 2.57 0.25
CA ALA A 87 -22.77 3.92 0.47
C ALA A 87 -21.94 4.71 1.49
N MET A 88 -21.32 4.04 2.46
CA MET A 88 -20.41 4.68 3.42
C MET A 88 -19.11 5.17 2.78
N LEU A 89 -18.76 4.63 1.62
CA LEU A 89 -17.55 4.95 0.86
C LEU A 89 -17.85 5.89 -0.32
N ALA A 90 -19.07 6.43 -0.42
CA ALA A 90 -19.57 7.17 -1.58
C ALA A 90 -18.69 8.35 -2.02
N GLN A 91 -17.94 8.97 -1.09
CA GLN A 91 -17.06 10.11 -1.37
C GLN A 91 -15.58 9.73 -1.46
N LEU A 92 -15.20 8.46 -1.25
CA LEU A 92 -13.82 8.03 -1.39
C LEU A 92 -13.47 7.77 -2.85
N LYS A 93 -12.25 8.15 -3.24
CA LYS A 93 -11.69 7.81 -4.54
C LYS A 93 -11.60 6.28 -4.69
N PRO A 94 -11.90 5.73 -5.87
CA PRO A 94 -11.79 4.29 -6.11
C PRO A 94 -10.39 3.73 -5.82
N ALA A 95 -9.33 4.50 -6.05
CA ALA A 95 -7.96 4.11 -5.70
C ALA A 95 -7.77 3.89 -4.19
N ALA A 96 -8.38 4.74 -3.34
CA ALA A 96 -8.31 4.59 -1.89
C ALA A 96 -9.04 3.32 -1.42
N ILE A 97 -10.20 3.03 -2.01
CA ILE A 97 -10.95 1.80 -1.74
C ILE A 97 -10.14 0.57 -2.17
N ASN A 98 -9.56 0.61 -3.36
CA ASN A 98 -8.75 -0.49 -3.88
C ASN A 98 -7.54 -0.79 -2.99
N GLN A 99 -6.83 0.23 -2.50
CA GLN A 99 -5.71 0.04 -1.59
C GLN A 99 -6.14 -0.63 -0.27
N GLN A 100 -7.24 -0.18 0.32
CA GLN A 100 -7.76 -0.78 1.55
C GLN A 100 -8.19 -2.23 1.33
N LEU A 101 -8.88 -2.50 0.22
CA LEU A 101 -9.29 -3.87 -0.16
C LEU A 101 -8.07 -4.78 -0.30
N VAL A 102 -7.03 -4.35 -1.02
CA VAL A 102 -5.80 -5.12 -1.20
C VAL A 102 -5.15 -5.45 0.14
N VAL A 103 -4.98 -4.47 1.04
CA VAL A 103 -4.40 -4.70 2.37
C VAL A 103 -5.21 -5.72 3.17
N LEU A 104 -6.55 -5.61 3.17
CA LEU A 104 -7.43 -6.56 3.89
C LEU A 104 -7.35 -7.98 3.30
N LEU A 105 -7.29 -8.11 1.97
CA LEU A 105 -7.10 -9.40 1.32
C LEU A 105 -5.75 -10.03 1.67
N TYR A 106 -4.68 -9.22 1.72
CA TYR A 106 -3.36 -9.70 2.16
C TYR A 106 -3.36 -10.14 3.62
N MET A 107 -3.97 -9.36 4.52
CA MET A 107 -4.12 -9.77 5.93
C MET A 107 -4.87 -11.10 6.08
N LYS A 108 -5.88 -11.33 5.23
CA LYS A 108 -6.69 -12.55 5.26
C LYS A 108 -5.98 -13.78 4.66
N HIS A 109 -5.15 -13.57 3.62
CA HIS A 109 -4.64 -14.67 2.79
C HIS A 109 -3.12 -14.85 2.85
N THR A 110 -2.39 -13.98 3.54
CA THR A 110 -0.93 -14.04 3.69
C THR A 110 -0.57 -14.20 5.16
N PRO A 111 -0.24 -15.42 5.61
CA PRO A 111 0.19 -15.66 7.00
C PRO A 111 1.39 -14.79 7.37
N GLY A 112 1.32 -14.15 8.53
CA GLY A 112 2.41 -13.32 9.05
C GLY A 112 2.50 -11.91 8.44
N PHE A 113 1.66 -11.55 7.46
CA PHE A 113 1.59 -10.18 6.98
C PHE A 113 0.92 -9.27 8.03
N ASN A 114 1.61 -8.19 8.36
CA ASN A 114 1.11 -7.13 9.24
C ASN A 114 1.39 -5.78 8.57
N PRO A 115 0.36 -4.99 8.21
CA PRO A 115 0.56 -3.69 7.54
C PRO A 115 1.27 -2.65 8.42
N GLN A 116 1.39 -2.90 9.74
CA GLN A 116 2.14 -2.05 10.68
C GLN A 116 3.64 -2.39 10.71
N GLU A 117 4.03 -3.54 10.15
CA GLU A 117 5.39 -4.07 10.20
C GLU A 117 5.94 -4.22 8.78
N GLN A 118 6.48 -3.13 8.24
CA GLN A 118 7.04 -3.11 6.88
C GLN A 118 8.56 -3.04 6.91
N LEU A 119 9.20 -3.62 5.89
CA LEU A 119 10.67 -3.61 5.74
C LEU A 119 11.23 -2.20 5.70
N ASP A 120 10.59 -1.28 4.98
CA ASP A 120 11.04 0.12 4.88
C ASP A 120 11.07 0.80 6.24
N THR A 121 10.02 0.61 7.04
CA THR A 121 9.96 1.10 8.42
C THR A 121 11.04 0.46 9.28
N TYR A 122 11.22 -0.85 9.16
CA TYR A 122 12.25 -1.58 9.91
C TYR A 122 13.66 -1.05 9.62
N PHE A 123 14.03 -0.90 8.35
CA PHE A 123 15.37 -0.40 7.98
C PHE A 123 15.62 1.01 8.49
N GLN A 124 14.64 1.90 8.39
CA GLN A 124 14.79 3.27 8.87
C GLN A 124 14.84 3.34 10.41
N GLN A 125 14.08 2.51 11.11
CA GLN A 125 14.17 2.41 12.57
C GLN A 125 15.55 1.87 13.03
N GLN A 126 16.08 0.84 12.36
CA GLN A 126 17.41 0.33 12.65
C GLN A 126 18.49 1.40 12.38
N ALA A 127 18.36 2.15 11.29
CA ALA A 127 19.26 3.25 10.98
C ALA A 127 19.21 4.36 12.06
N ALA A 128 18.01 4.74 12.48
CA ALA A 128 17.82 5.72 13.55
C ALA A 128 18.46 5.29 14.87
N GLN A 129 18.26 4.02 15.28
CA GLN A 129 18.87 3.46 16.50
C GLN A 129 20.41 3.47 16.46
N GLN A 130 20.99 3.35 15.26
CA GLN A 130 22.43 3.39 15.02
C GLN A 130 22.96 4.82 14.78
N GLY A 131 22.14 5.85 14.89
CA GLY A 131 22.52 7.25 14.64
C GLY A 131 22.89 7.55 13.18
N LYS A 132 22.42 6.73 12.23
CA LYS A 132 22.70 6.91 10.79
C LYS A 132 21.79 7.96 10.18
N LYS A 133 22.28 8.58 9.11
CA LYS A 133 21.47 9.48 8.29
C LYS A 133 20.38 8.69 7.57
N ILE A 134 19.15 9.20 7.63
CA ILE A 134 18.01 8.69 6.87
C ILE A 134 17.61 9.69 5.81
N GLY A 135 17.32 9.22 4.60
CA GLY A 135 16.84 10.01 3.48
C GLY A 135 15.73 9.30 2.73
N GLY A 136 15.01 10.06 1.91
CA GLY A 136 14.02 9.55 0.94
C GLY A 136 14.50 9.81 -0.48
N LEU A 137 14.16 8.90 -1.40
CA LEU A 137 14.35 9.09 -2.84
C LEU A 137 13.24 9.98 -3.41
N GLU A 138 12.07 9.93 -2.79
CA GLU A 138 10.88 10.71 -3.10
C GLU A 138 10.35 11.42 -1.86
N THR A 139 9.41 12.35 -2.08
CA THR A 139 8.66 12.96 -0.98
C THR A 139 7.39 12.16 -0.71
N ALA A 140 6.93 12.16 0.54
CA ALA A 140 5.65 11.54 0.88
C ALA A 140 4.47 12.14 0.10
N GLN A 141 4.53 13.47 -0.22
CA GLN A 141 3.52 14.13 -1.03
C GLN A 141 3.51 13.61 -2.48
N SER A 142 4.68 13.38 -3.07
CA SER A 142 4.78 12.83 -4.43
C SER A 142 4.13 11.44 -4.52
N GLN A 143 4.28 10.60 -3.50
CA GLN A 143 3.60 9.30 -3.46
C GLN A 143 2.07 9.41 -3.36
N ILE A 144 1.54 10.32 -2.53
CA ILE A 144 0.10 10.59 -2.48
C ILE A 144 -0.42 11.00 -3.86
N ASP A 145 0.29 11.90 -4.53
CA ASP A 145 -0.12 12.40 -5.85
C ASP A 145 -0.13 11.29 -6.89
N ILE A 146 0.86 10.40 -6.87
CA ILE A 146 0.89 9.22 -7.74
C ILE A 146 -0.29 8.29 -7.44
N LEU A 147 -0.53 8.00 -6.17
CA LEU A 147 -1.55 7.03 -5.76
C LEU A 147 -2.98 7.50 -6.04
N PHE A 148 -3.28 8.78 -5.81
CA PHE A 148 -4.66 9.27 -5.82
C PHE A 148 -4.97 10.28 -6.93
N ASN A 149 -3.96 10.87 -7.58
CA ASN A 149 -4.16 11.96 -8.53
C ASN A 149 -3.56 11.70 -9.92
N SER A 150 -2.71 10.69 -10.10
CA SER A 150 -2.07 10.40 -11.38
C SER A 150 -3.04 9.86 -12.44
N GLN A 151 -4.21 9.38 -12.02
CA GLN A 151 -5.22 8.81 -12.91
C GLN A 151 -6.58 9.48 -12.73
N THR A 152 -7.36 9.54 -13.79
CA THR A 152 -8.75 10.04 -13.72
C THR A 152 -9.60 9.15 -12.81
N LEU A 153 -10.63 9.71 -12.19
CA LEU A 153 -11.57 8.97 -11.33
C LEU A 153 -12.19 7.78 -12.08
N GLN A 154 -12.55 7.97 -13.37
CA GLN A 154 -13.08 6.88 -14.19
C GLN A 154 -12.06 5.76 -14.38
N ARG A 155 -10.77 6.07 -14.58
CA ARG A 155 -9.73 5.04 -14.69
C ARG A 155 -9.56 4.29 -13.38
N GLN A 156 -9.57 5.00 -12.25
CA GLN A 156 -9.52 4.40 -10.92
C GLN A 156 -10.72 3.47 -10.67
N ALA A 157 -11.94 3.88 -11.07
CA ALA A 157 -13.14 3.06 -10.97
C ALA A 157 -13.02 1.77 -11.81
N ASN A 158 -12.54 1.88 -13.04
CA ASN A 158 -12.34 0.72 -13.90
C ASN A 158 -11.30 -0.26 -13.31
N LEU A 159 -10.24 0.25 -12.68
CA LEU A 159 -9.23 -0.59 -12.00
C LEU A 159 -9.81 -1.29 -10.77
N LEU A 160 -10.60 -0.58 -9.96
CA LEU A 160 -11.29 -1.16 -8.81
C LEU A 160 -12.26 -2.26 -9.26
N TYR A 161 -13.06 -2.00 -10.30
CA TYR A 161 -13.98 -3.00 -10.85
C TYR A 161 -13.24 -4.22 -11.37
N CYS A 162 -12.16 -4.02 -12.12
CA CYS A 162 -11.32 -5.12 -12.62
C CYS A 162 -10.72 -5.96 -11.48
N ALA A 163 -10.24 -5.32 -10.41
CA ALA A 163 -9.70 -6.03 -9.25
C ALA A 163 -10.77 -6.86 -8.51
N ILE A 164 -12.00 -6.34 -8.44
CA ILE A 164 -13.13 -7.01 -7.80
C ILE A 164 -13.67 -8.17 -8.65
N SER A 165 -13.73 -8.00 -9.96
CA SER A 165 -14.27 -9.02 -10.88
C SER A 165 -13.45 -10.32 -10.88
N ASP A 166 -12.21 -10.30 -10.41
CA ASP A 166 -11.33 -11.47 -10.40
C ASP A 166 -10.45 -11.52 -9.13
N ILE A 167 -11.09 -11.37 -7.96
CA ILE A 167 -10.42 -11.36 -6.64
C ILE A 167 -9.59 -12.64 -6.43
N GLU A 168 -10.12 -13.81 -6.77
CA GLU A 168 -9.43 -15.09 -6.57
C GLU A 168 -8.12 -15.16 -7.37
N LYS A 169 -8.12 -14.68 -8.60
CA LYS A 169 -6.89 -14.59 -9.40
C LYS A 169 -5.89 -13.58 -8.81
N GLY A 170 -6.38 -12.45 -8.29
CA GLY A 170 -5.55 -11.49 -7.58
C GLY A 170 -4.87 -12.11 -6.36
N ILE A 171 -5.62 -12.89 -5.57
CA ILE A 171 -5.10 -13.63 -4.41
C ILE A 171 -4.04 -14.66 -4.84
N ASP A 172 -4.30 -15.44 -5.89
CA ASP A 172 -3.34 -16.43 -6.40
C ASP A 172 -2.04 -15.75 -6.89
N GLN A 173 -2.15 -14.68 -7.66
CA GLN A 173 -1.01 -13.90 -8.12
C GLN A 173 -0.18 -13.35 -6.94
N SER A 174 -0.84 -12.86 -5.90
CA SER A 174 -0.20 -12.35 -4.68
C SER A 174 0.61 -13.44 -3.97
N LYS A 175 0.02 -14.62 -3.79
CA LYS A 175 0.71 -15.78 -3.19
C LYS A 175 1.93 -16.21 -3.99
N ARG A 176 1.83 -16.23 -5.32
CA ARG A 176 2.95 -16.56 -6.21
C ARG A 176 4.07 -15.52 -6.13
N LEU A 177 3.71 -14.24 -6.04
CA LEU A 177 4.68 -13.14 -5.91
C LEU A 177 5.43 -13.22 -4.59
N ILE A 178 4.73 -13.43 -3.46
CA ILE A 178 5.36 -13.61 -2.15
C ILE A 178 6.31 -14.81 -2.18
N THR A 179 5.85 -15.96 -2.69
CA THR A 179 6.68 -17.17 -2.80
C THR A 179 7.92 -16.93 -3.66
N ALA A 180 7.82 -16.15 -4.73
CA ALA A 180 8.97 -15.81 -5.56
C ALA A 180 9.93 -14.85 -4.83
N TYR A 181 9.39 -13.90 -4.07
CA TYR A 181 10.19 -12.96 -3.29
C TYR A 181 10.94 -13.64 -2.12
N GLU A 182 10.33 -14.61 -1.46
CA GLU A 182 10.95 -15.38 -0.37
C GLU A 182 12.08 -16.32 -0.83
N LYS A 183 12.15 -16.63 -2.12
CA LYS A 183 13.17 -17.53 -2.70
C LYS A 183 14.41 -16.83 -3.25
N GLN A 184 14.46 -15.50 -3.18
CA GLN A 184 15.63 -14.71 -3.58
C GLN A 184 16.68 -14.76 -2.48
#